data_1c0086dbc98c2148b4b9e1cce30599b1
#
_entry.id   1c0086dbc98c2148b4b9e1cce30599b1
#
_cell.length_a   1.000
_cell.length_b   1.000
_cell.length_c   1.000
_cell.angle_alpha   90.00
_cell.angle_beta   90.00
_cell.angle_gamma   90.00
#
_symmetry.space_group_name_H-M   'P 1'
#
loop_
_entity.id
_entity.type
_entity.pdbx_description
1 polymer ?
#
loop_
_entity_poly.entity_id
_entity_poly.type
_entity_poly.pdbx_seq_one_letter_code
_entity_poly.pdbx_strand_id
1 'polypeptide(L)'
;AFRAVLARPVYGEKLTLMATDRYRLAVRTLPWRPVTPGVQATALVRARTLSEVSKALGAIGDVTLALPADGAGELIGFEAGGRRTTSLLMDGEYPQVLGLFPSEYLGSAEVSTSALAEAARRVSLVAGRHAAVRLRFGDGAIVLEAGQGEDAQASEAVEAELSGDEVVLAFNPQYLLEGLSGVV
;
A
#
# COMPACT_ATOMS: atom_id res chain seq x y z
N ALA A 1 -3.73 3.95 -10.87
CA ALA A 1 -2.34 3.50 -10.72
C ALA A 1 -1.52 4.59 -10.04
N PHE A 2 -0.67 4.22 -9.10
CA PHE A 2 0.25 5.13 -8.43
C PHE A 2 1.18 5.81 -9.44
N ARG A 3 1.34 7.13 -9.34
CA ARG A 3 2.17 7.88 -10.30
C ARG A 3 3.62 8.01 -9.87
N ALA A 4 3.87 8.04 -8.56
CA ALA A 4 5.18 8.25 -7.99
C ALA A 4 5.36 7.45 -6.70
N VAL A 5 6.60 7.15 -6.37
CA VAL A 5 6.99 6.51 -5.11
C VAL A 5 8.06 7.39 -4.48
N LEU A 6 7.87 7.75 -3.23
CA LEU A 6 8.87 8.42 -2.44
C LEU A 6 9.70 7.38 -1.70
N ALA A 7 11.00 7.36 -1.95
CA ALA A 7 11.96 6.60 -1.17
C ALA A 7 12.64 7.53 -0.16
N ARG A 8 12.42 7.31 1.12
CA ARG A 8 12.99 8.11 2.20
C ARG A 8 13.63 7.21 3.25
N PRO A 9 14.93 7.31 3.52
CA PRO A 9 15.51 6.72 4.70
C PRO A 9 14.94 7.39 5.95
N VAL A 10 14.47 6.60 6.90
CA VAL A 10 14.00 7.08 8.19
C VAL A 10 14.91 6.48 9.26
N TYR A 11 15.66 7.34 9.92
CA TYR A 11 16.57 7.01 11.03
C TYR A 11 17.37 5.71 10.84
N GLY A 12 18.53 5.85 10.23
CA GLY A 12 19.70 4.93 10.30
C GLY A 12 19.58 3.61 9.53
N GLU A 13 18.51 2.85 9.63
CA GLU A 13 18.45 1.47 9.11
C GLU A 13 17.16 1.09 8.39
N LYS A 14 16.32 2.06 8.07
CA LYS A 14 15.03 1.82 7.44
C LYS A 14 14.84 2.68 6.19
N LEU A 15 14.42 2.04 5.12
CA LEU A 15 13.96 2.69 3.90
C LEU A 15 12.43 2.67 3.87
N THR A 16 11.80 3.81 3.76
CA THR A 16 10.36 3.90 3.62
C THR A 16 9.97 4.25 2.19
N LEU A 17 9.16 3.43 1.59
CA LEU A 17 8.54 3.65 0.30
C LEU A 17 7.10 4.08 0.49
N MET A 18 6.70 5.17 -0.15
CA MET A 18 5.33 5.70 -0.07
C MET A 18 4.79 5.93 -1.47
N ALA A 19 3.57 5.51 -1.72
CA ALA A 19 2.91 5.70 -3.00
C ALA A 19 1.44 6.07 -2.80
N THR A 20 0.94 7.05 -3.58
CA THR A 20 -0.47 7.46 -3.53
C THR A 20 -0.99 7.83 -4.91
N ASP A 21 -2.29 7.68 -5.10
CA ASP A 21 -3.03 8.16 -6.28
C ASP A 21 -4.18 9.11 -5.90
N ARG A 22 -4.15 9.68 -4.69
CA ARG A 22 -5.13 10.55 -4.04
C ARG A 22 -6.32 9.83 -3.42
N TYR A 23 -6.59 8.59 -3.76
CA TYR A 23 -7.71 7.79 -3.22
C TYR A 23 -7.23 6.75 -2.21
N ARG A 24 -5.97 6.36 -2.31
CA ARG A 24 -5.34 5.37 -1.45
C ARG A 24 -3.86 5.68 -1.26
N LEU A 25 -3.30 5.18 -0.19
CA LEU A 25 -1.91 5.35 0.20
C LEU A 25 -1.33 3.97 0.54
N ALA A 26 -0.19 3.67 -0.03
CA ALA A 26 0.61 2.52 0.35
C ALA A 26 1.92 2.99 0.98
N VAL A 27 2.25 2.41 2.13
CA VAL A 27 3.52 2.65 2.83
C VAL A 27 4.17 1.31 3.13
N ARG A 28 5.43 1.17 2.76
CA ARG A 28 6.24 -0.01 3.09
C ARG A 28 7.57 0.43 3.65
N THR A 29 7.93 -0.13 4.79
CA THR A 29 9.23 0.07 5.42
C THR A 29 10.05 -1.21 5.28
N LEU A 30 11.27 -1.06 4.77
CA LEU A 30 12.20 -2.16 4.53
C LEU A 30 13.46 -1.98 5.35
N PRO A 31 14.16 -3.06 5.74
CA PRO A 31 15.50 -2.98 6.26
C PRO A 31 16.43 -2.29 5.25
N TRP A 32 17.32 -1.46 5.75
CA TRP A 32 18.24 -0.68 4.96
C TRP A 32 19.61 -0.65 5.63
N ARG A 33 20.64 -0.89 4.86
CA ARG A 33 22.05 -0.79 5.33
C ARG A 33 22.75 0.31 4.57
N PRO A 34 22.75 1.56 5.07
CA PRO A 34 23.41 2.66 4.41
C PRO A 34 24.94 2.51 4.47
N VAL A 35 25.62 2.80 3.35
CA VAL A 35 27.09 2.87 3.31
C VAL A 35 27.60 4.06 4.14
N THR A 36 26.88 5.18 4.09
CA THR A 36 27.17 6.36 4.89
C THR A 36 26.19 6.44 6.05
N PRO A 37 26.65 6.39 7.32
CA PRO A 37 25.78 6.55 8.47
C PRO A 37 25.05 7.89 8.46
N GLY A 38 23.77 7.88 8.87
CA GLY A 38 22.98 9.10 9.01
C GLY A 38 22.53 9.73 7.68
N VAL A 39 22.70 9.04 6.55
CA VAL A 39 22.25 9.54 5.25
C VAL A 39 20.74 9.84 5.30
N GLN A 40 20.40 11.05 4.87
CA GLN A 40 19.02 11.46 4.64
C GLN A 40 18.89 11.80 3.16
N ALA A 41 18.13 11.02 2.44
CA ALA A 41 17.88 11.25 1.03
C ALA A 41 16.40 11.01 0.73
N THR A 42 15.88 11.76 -0.22
CA THR A 42 14.51 11.57 -0.71
C THR A 42 14.58 11.49 -2.23
N ALA A 43 13.95 10.45 -2.78
CA ALA A 43 13.95 10.23 -4.22
C ALA A 43 12.51 10.03 -4.70
N LEU A 44 12.07 10.84 -5.65
CA LEU A 44 10.77 10.71 -6.28
C LEU A 44 10.89 9.90 -7.57
N VAL A 45 10.44 8.65 -7.53
CA VAL A 45 10.62 7.67 -8.59
C VAL A 45 9.28 7.40 -9.29
N ARG A 46 9.30 7.26 -10.62
CA ARG A 46 8.10 6.82 -11.34
C ARG A 46 7.70 5.41 -10.90
N ALA A 47 6.44 5.23 -10.48
CA ALA A 47 5.95 3.94 -9.97
C ALA A 47 6.14 2.81 -10.99
N ARG A 48 5.96 3.08 -12.29
CA ARG A 48 6.21 2.11 -13.36
C ARG A 48 7.66 1.65 -13.39
N THR A 49 8.61 2.58 -13.32
CA THR A 49 10.05 2.27 -13.29
C THR A 49 10.38 1.37 -12.11
N LEU A 50 9.91 1.72 -10.91
CA LEU A 50 10.16 0.92 -9.71
C LEU A 50 9.54 -0.49 -9.83
N SER A 51 8.35 -0.60 -10.40
CA SER A 51 7.70 -1.89 -10.67
C SER A 51 8.49 -2.75 -11.65
N GLU A 52 9.02 -2.17 -12.72
CA GLU A 52 9.85 -2.87 -13.71
C GLU A 52 11.19 -3.32 -13.11
N VAL A 53 11.84 -2.45 -12.34
CA VAL A 53 13.07 -2.78 -11.61
C VAL A 53 12.84 -3.89 -10.59
N SER A 54 11.77 -3.80 -9.81
CA SER A 54 11.41 -4.83 -8.82
C SER A 54 11.21 -6.21 -9.48
N LYS A 55 10.54 -6.26 -10.61
CA LYS A 55 10.37 -7.51 -11.38
C LYS A 55 11.69 -8.05 -11.94
N ALA A 56 12.56 -7.16 -12.40
CA ALA A 56 13.83 -7.54 -13.00
C ALA A 56 14.88 -7.99 -11.98
N LEU A 57 14.84 -7.43 -10.76
CA LEU A 57 15.86 -7.64 -9.73
C LEU A 57 15.34 -8.40 -8.51
N GLY A 58 14.03 -8.48 -8.30
CA GLY A 58 13.41 -8.99 -7.07
C GLY A 58 13.69 -10.46 -6.74
N ALA A 59 14.13 -11.26 -7.72
CA ALA A 59 14.49 -12.65 -7.51
C ALA A 59 15.99 -12.85 -7.16
N ILE A 60 16.78 -11.76 -7.10
CA ILE A 60 18.26 -11.85 -7.02
C ILE A 60 18.77 -11.68 -5.58
N GLY A 61 17.90 -11.36 -4.63
CA GLY A 61 18.28 -11.11 -3.23
C GLY A 61 18.45 -9.61 -2.92
N ASP A 62 19.56 -9.25 -2.28
CA ASP A 62 19.80 -7.86 -1.88
C ASP A 62 19.99 -6.93 -3.10
N VAL A 63 19.36 -5.76 -3.04
CA VAL A 63 19.45 -4.71 -4.06
C VAL A 63 20.17 -3.51 -3.49
N THR A 64 21.23 -3.08 -4.15
CA THR A 64 21.92 -1.82 -3.83
C THR A 64 21.21 -0.65 -4.50
N LEU A 65 20.88 0.37 -3.71
CA LEU A 65 20.31 1.62 -4.20
C LEU A 65 21.39 2.70 -4.17
N ALA A 66 21.62 3.36 -5.30
CA ALA A 66 22.41 4.56 -5.37
C ALA A 66 21.46 5.77 -5.40
N LEU A 67 21.44 6.51 -4.30
CA LEU A 67 20.65 7.73 -4.15
C LEU A 67 21.56 8.95 -4.30
N PRO A 68 21.08 10.06 -4.86
CA PRO A 68 21.86 11.29 -4.90
C PRO A 68 22.12 11.79 -3.47
N ALA A 69 23.35 12.18 -3.20
CA ALA A 69 23.70 12.85 -1.95
C ALA A 69 22.96 14.19 -1.90
N ASP A 70 22.40 14.53 -0.75
CA ASP A 70 21.73 15.81 -0.47
C ASP A 70 20.59 16.19 -1.38
N GLY A 71 19.99 15.20 -2.08
CA GLY A 71 18.85 15.43 -2.99
C GLY A 71 19.19 16.24 -4.26
N ALA A 72 20.48 16.48 -4.54
CA ALA A 72 20.92 17.34 -5.64
C ALA A 72 21.10 16.61 -6.99
N GLY A 73 20.89 15.31 -7.05
CA GLY A 73 21.07 14.53 -8.28
C GLY A 73 19.74 14.19 -8.96
N GLU A 74 19.81 14.01 -10.27
CA GLU A 74 18.65 13.70 -11.11
C GLU A 74 18.45 12.19 -11.33
N LEU A 75 19.34 11.33 -10.83
CA LEU A 75 19.36 9.90 -11.11
C LEU A 75 19.25 9.07 -9.85
N ILE A 76 18.51 7.97 -9.93
CA ILE A 76 18.55 6.85 -9.01
C ILE A 76 19.15 5.63 -9.70
N GLY A 77 19.99 4.89 -8.99
CA GLY A 77 20.58 3.64 -9.47
C GLY A 77 20.12 2.44 -8.66
N PHE A 78 20.04 1.30 -9.33
CA PHE A 78 19.71 -0.01 -8.76
C PHE A 78 20.73 -1.02 -9.25
N GLU A 79 21.30 -1.81 -8.33
CA GLU A 79 22.24 -2.86 -8.68
C GLU A 79 21.92 -4.15 -7.92
N ALA A 80 21.82 -5.26 -8.62
CA ALA A 80 21.72 -6.61 -8.07
C ALA A 80 22.20 -7.65 -9.08
N GLY A 81 22.90 -8.70 -8.61
CA GLY A 81 23.33 -9.82 -9.44
C GLY A 81 24.13 -9.42 -10.69
N GLY A 82 24.99 -8.38 -10.59
CA GLY A 82 25.76 -7.85 -11.71
C GLY A 82 24.97 -7.02 -12.73
N ARG A 83 23.69 -6.80 -12.50
CA ARG A 83 22.83 -5.92 -13.33
C ARG A 83 22.76 -4.54 -12.70
N ARG A 84 22.88 -3.52 -13.53
CA ARG A 84 22.77 -2.10 -13.13
C ARG A 84 21.69 -1.44 -13.97
N THR A 85 20.84 -0.68 -13.32
CA THR A 85 19.79 0.11 -13.97
C THR A 85 19.79 1.50 -13.35
N THR A 86 19.71 2.53 -14.17
CA THR A 86 19.55 3.92 -13.72
C THR A 86 18.26 4.49 -14.28
N SER A 87 17.66 5.42 -13.57
CA SER A 87 16.46 6.13 -14.01
C SER A 87 16.55 7.59 -13.56
N LEU A 88 15.97 8.47 -14.36
CA LEU A 88 15.72 9.85 -13.95
C LEU A 88 14.71 9.88 -12.80
N LEU A 89 14.99 10.70 -11.82
CA LEU A 89 14.03 11.09 -10.79
C LEU A 89 12.98 12.01 -11.39
N MET A 90 11.88 12.13 -10.70
CA MET A 90 10.82 13.07 -11.06
C MET A 90 11.05 14.38 -10.31
N ASP A 91 10.84 15.49 -10.99
CA ASP A 91 10.77 16.80 -10.37
C ASP A 91 9.43 16.96 -9.63
N GLY A 92 9.44 17.74 -8.56
CA GLY A 92 8.27 18.12 -7.81
C GLY A 92 8.30 17.70 -6.35
N GLU A 93 7.28 18.11 -5.62
CA GLU A 93 7.10 17.78 -4.22
C GLU A 93 6.15 16.59 -4.07
N TYR A 94 6.51 15.67 -3.19
CA TYR A 94 5.61 14.59 -2.78
C TYR A 94 4.68 15.10 -1.68
N PRO A 95 3.36 14.84 -1.76
CA PRO A 95 2.42 15.31 -0.75
C PRO A 95 2.76 14.76 0.65
N GLN A 96 2.48 15.57 1.68
CA GLN A 96 2.69 15.21 3.08
C GLN A 96 1.61 14.21 3.54
N VAL A 97 1.78 12.93 3.19
CA VAL A 97 0.76 11.89 3.38
C VAL A 97 0.88 11.13 4.71
N LEU A 98 2.00 11.24 5.42
CA LEU A 98 2.18 10.53 6.70
C LEU A 98 1.21 10.98 7.79
N GLY A 99 0.79 12.25 7.75
CA GLY A 99 -0.21 12.79 8.67
C GLY A 99 -1.64 12.28 8.42
N LEU A 100 -1.88 11.50 7.35
CA LEU A 100 -3.17 10.84 7.10
C LEU A 100 -3.36 9.58 7.95
N PHE A 101 -2.28 9.03 8.50
CA PHE A 101 -2.37 7.93 9.46
C PHE A 101 -2.67 8.50 10.84
N PRO A 102 -3.80 8.13 11.47
CA PRO A 102 -4.09 8.56 12.82
C PRO A 102 -3.06 8.02 13.80
N SER A 103 -2.74 8.79 14.83
CA SER A 103 -1.88 8.37 15.94
C SER A 103 -2.58 7.41 16.89
N GLU A 104 -3.90 7.44 16.90
CA GLU A 104 -4.75 6.59 17.73
C GLU A 104 -5.88 6.02 16.91
N TYR A 105 -6.27 4.78 17.19
CA TYR A 105 -7.37 4.08 16.55
C TYR A 105 -8.47 3.83 17.56
N LEU A 106 -9.74 4.04 17.16
CA LEU A 106 -10.92 3.76 18.00
C LEU A 106 -11.17 2.25 18.15
N GLY A 107 -10.62 1.45 17.25
CA GLY A 107 -10.74 0.00 17.28
C GLY A 107 -9.79 -0.64 16.28
N SER A 108 -9.67 -1.96 16.37
CA SER A 108 -8.90 -2.77 15.45
C SER A 108 -9.61 -4.09 15.14
N ALA A 109 -9.35 -4.63 13.97
CA ALA A 109 -9.83 -5.93 13.55
C ALA A 109 -8.64 -6.75 13.03
N GLU A 110 -8.42 -7.93 13.59
CA GLU A 110 -7.48 -8.90 13.06
C GLU A 110 -8.25 -9.98 12.31
N VAL A 111 -7.92 -10.18 11.03
CA VAL A 111 -8.67 -11.03 10.13
C VAL A 111 -7.74 -11.69 9.10
N SER A 112 -8.06 -12.89 8.66
CA SER A 112 -7.36 -13.53 7.55
C SER A 112 -7.49 -12.70 6.27
N THR A 113 -6.36 -12.21 5.74
CA THR A 113 -6.32 -11.42 4.50
C THR A 113 -6.95 -12.17 3.33
N SER A 114 -6.69 -13.49 3.20
CA SER A 114 -7.26 -14.31 2.12
C SER A 114 -8.76 -14.46 2.27
N ALA A 115 -9.26 -14.75 3.47
CA ALA A 115 -10.70 -14.90 3.72
C ALA A 115 -11.44 -13.59 3.42
N LEU A 116 -10.95 -12.45 3.90
CA LEU A 116 -11.54 -11.16 3.64
C LEU A 116 -11.50 -10.79 2.14
N ALA A 117 -10.39 -11.07 1.46
CA ALA A 117 -10.29 -10.81 0.02
C ALA A 117 -11.24 -11.68 -0.81
N GLU A 118 -11.42 -12.95 -0.45
CA GLU A 118 -12.34 -13.84 -1.13
C GLU A 118 -13.81 -13.44 -0.91
N ALA A 119 -14.18 -13.11 0.33
CA ALA A 119 -15.51 -12.59 0.65
C ALA A 119 -15.78 -11.28 -0.10
N ALA A 120 -14.84 -10.34 -0.10
CA ALA A 120 -14.96 -9.09 -0.83
C ALA A 120 -15.15 -9.30 -2.35
N ARG A 121 -14.44 -10.27 -2.95
CA ARG A 121 -14.63 -10.62 -4.38
C ARG A 121 -16.04 -11.15 -4.63
N ARG A 122 -16.52 -12.10 -3.83
CA ARG A 122 -17.85 -12.70 -4.01
C ARG A 122 -18.96 -11.66 -3.84
N VAL A 123 -18.92 -10.89 -2.75
CA VAL A 123 -19.93 -9.86 -2.48
C VAL A 123 -19.91 -8.75 -3.53
N SER A 124 -18.74 -8.40 -4.07
CA SER A 124 -18.65 -7.37 -5.10
C SER A 124 -19.24 -7.75 -6.46
N LEU A 125 -19.54 -9.03 -6.71
CA LEU A 125 -20.18 -9.47 -7.96
C LEU A 125 -21.59 -8.88 -8.14
N VAL A 126 -22.30 -8.63 -7.04
CA VAL A 126 -23.63 -8.02 -7.06
C VAL A 126 -23.60 -6.51 -6.81
N ALA A 127 -22.43 -5.96 -6.53
CA ALA A 127 -22.28 -4.51 -6.43
C ALA A 127 -22.41 -3.87 -7.82
N GLY A 128 -23.29 -2.92 -7.97
CA GLY A 128 -23.36 -2.09 -9.18
C GLY A 128 -22.02 -1.40 -9.45
N ARG A 129 -21.80 -0.98 -10.70
CA ARG A 129 -20.50 -0.48 -11.21
C ARG A 129 -19.82 0.61 -10.35
N HIS A 130 -20.59 1.32 -9.53
CA HIS A 130 -20.11 2.36 -8.62
C HIS A 130 -20.61 2.19 -7.18
N ALA A 131 -21.21 1.05 -6.86
CA ALA A 131 -21.71 0.78 -5.53
C ALA A 131 -20.55 0.38 -4.59
N ALA A 132 -20.64 0.85 -3.35
CA ALA A 132 -19.71 0.46 -2.31
C ALA A 132 -20.10 -0.90 -1.70
N VAL A 133 -19.10 -1.63 -1.26
CA VAL A 133 -19.26 -2.75 -0.32
C VAL A 133 -19.21 -2.18 1.09
N ARG A 134 -20.21 -2.48 1.90
CA ARG A 134 -20.26 -2.11 3.31
C ARG A 134 -19.62 -3.22 4.13
N LEU A 135 -18.77 -2.85 5.05
CA LEU A 135 -18.16 -3.73 6.04
C LEU A 135 -18.66 -3.30 7.40
N ARG A 136 -19.39 -4.18 8.08
CA ARG A 136 -19.78 -4.00 9.48
C ARG A 136 -18.89 -4.84 10.35
N PHE A 137 -18.21 -4.18 11.27
CA PHE A 137 -17.29 -4.75 12.24
C PHE A 137 -18.02 -4.88 13.57
N GLY A 138 -18.28 -6.10 14.04
CA GLY A 138 -18.98 -6.37 15.27
C GLY A 138 -19.18 -7.86 15.50
N ASP A 139 -19.54 -8.26 16.71
CA ASP A 139 -19.89 -9.63 17.09
C ASP A 139 -18.86 -10.72 16.70
N GLY A 140 -17.57 -10.40 16.74
CA GLY A 140 -16.52 -11.35 16.38
C GLY A 140 -16.36 -11.62 14.89
N ALA A 141 -17.00 -10.80 14.04
CA ALA A 141 -16.95 -10.96 12.60
C ALA A 141 -16.92 -9.62 11.85
N ILE A 142 -16.49 -9.68 10.60
CA ILE A 142 -16.68 -8.62 9.63
C ILE A 142 -17.76 -9.10 8.65
N VAL A 143 -18.90 -8.41 8.64
CA VAL A 143 -19.99 -8.69 7.70
C VAL A 143 -19.85 -7.75 6.50
N LEU A 144 -19.66 -8.33 5.31
CA LEU A 144 -19.59 -7.61 4.05
C LEU A 144 -20.98 -7.66 3.38
N GLU A 145 -21.45 -6.51 2.92
CA GLU A 145 -22.75 -6.39 2.27
C GLU A 145 -22.64 -5.57 0.99
N ALA A 146 -23.29 -6.01 -0.08
CA ALA A 146 -23.44 -5.25 -1.31
C ALA A 146 -24.79 -5.53 -1.97
N GLY A 147 -25.18 -4.61 -2.86
CA GLY A 147 -26.47 -4.61 -3.52
C GLY A 147 -27.48 -3.75 -2.76
N GLN A 148 -28.32 -3.07 -3.52
CA GLN A 148 -29.47 -2.29 -3.01
C GLN A 148 -30.66 -2.50 -3.93
N GLY A 149 -31.81 -2.81 -3.35
CA GLY A 149 -33.03 -3.01 -4.11
C GLY A 149 -33.39 -4.47 -4.30
N GLU A 150 -34.27 -4.75 -5.27
CA GLU A 150 -34.87 -6.08 -5.52
C GLU A 150 -34.02 -6.97 -6.43
N ASP A 151 -33.03 -6.40 -7.15
CA ASP A 151 -32.37 -7.11 -8.24
C ASP A 151 -31.31 -8.12 -7.79
N ALA A 152 -30.43 -7.74 -6.84
CA ALA A 152 -29.44 -8.65 -6.27
C ALA A 152 -28.87 -8.11 -4.96
N GLN A 153 -28.69 -8.99 -3.99
CA GLN A 153 -28.04 -8.70 -2.72
C GLN A 153 -27.08 -9.83 -2.36
N ALA A 154 -25.95 -9.47 -1.75
CA ALA A 154 -25.03 -10.43 -1.17
C ALA A 154 -24.61 -9.97 0.22
N SER A 155 -24.55 -10.93 1.14
CA SER A 155 -23.99 -10.74 2.48
C SER A 155 -23.13 -11.94 2.81
N GLU A 156 -21.95 -11.67 3.39
CA GLU A 156 -21.01 -12.69 3.81
C GLU A 156 -20.30 -12.26 5.09
N ALA A 157 -20.11 -13.17 6.03
CA ALA A 157 -19.42 -12.94 7.28
C ALA A 157 -18.05 -13.62 7.27
N VAL A 158 -17.05 -12.92 7.77
CA VAL A 158 -15.68 -13.42 7.97
C VAL A 158 -15.32 -13.27 9.44
N GLU A 159 -14.88 -14.35 10.08
CA GLU A 159 -14.43 -14.31 11.47
C GLU A 159 -13.26 -13.34 11.65
N ALA A 160 -13.31 -12.55 12.72
CA ALA A 160 -12.28 -11.57 13.04
C ALA A 160 -12.17 -11.37 14.56
N GLU A 161 -10.97 -11.13 15.04
CA GLU A 161 -10.75 -10.65 16.41
C GLU A 161 -10.91 -9.14 16.41
N LEU A 162 -11.91 -8.64 17.15
CA LEU A 162 -12.30 -7.25 17.16
C LEU A 162 -11.99 -6.61 18.51
N SER A 163 -11.52 -5.37 18.49
CA SER A 163 -11.32 -4.52 19.64
C SER A 163 -11.85 -3.12 19.35
N GLY A 164 -12.61 -2.54 20.29
CA GLY A 164 -13.28 -1.26 20.13
C GLY A 164 -14.77 -1.40 19.81
N ASP A 165 -15.41 -0.28 19.48
CA ASP A 165 -16.84 -0.20 19.21
C ASP A 165 -17.19 -0.77 17.83
N GLU A 166 -18.45 -1.18 17.66
CA GLU A 166 -18.99 -1.53 16.35
C GLU A 166 -18.89 -0.34 15.38
N VAL A 167 -18.45 -0.62 14.15
CA VAL A 167 -18.33 0.39 13.11
C VAL A 167 -18.79 -0.16 11.75
N VAL A 168 -19.37 0.72 10.94
CA VAL A 168 -19.74 0.41 9.55
C VAL A 168 -18.94 1.33 8.63
N LEU A 169 -18.17 0.73 7.73
CA LEU A 169 -17.38 1.43 6.73
C LEU A 169 -17.81 1.00 5.33
N ALA A 170 -17.75 1.92 4.38
CA ALA A 170 -18.07 1.66 2.99
C ALA A 170 -16.83 1.83 2.11
N PHE A 171 -16.51 0.84 1.31
CA PHE A 171 -15.35 0.82 0.45
C PHE A 171 -15.73 0.67 -1.02
N ASN A 172 -14.98 1.34 -1.89
CA ASN A 172 -14.93 0.91 -3.27
C ASN A 172 -14.32 -0.50 -3.33
N PRO A 173 -15.02 -1.51 -3.88
CA PRO A 173 -14.57 -2.90 -3.84
C PRO A 173 -13.20 -3.10 -4.52
N GLN A 174 -12.92 -2.36 -5.60
CA GLN A 174 -11.63 -2.44 -6.28
C GLN A 174 -10.50 -1.95 -5.38
N TYR A 175 -10.68 -0.82 -4.68
CA TYR A 175 -9.65 -0.28 -3.79
C TYR A 175 -9.42 -1.18 -2.58
N LEU A 176 -10.48 -1.77 -2.03
CA LEU A 176 -10.38 -2.75 -0.95
C LEU A 176 -9.55 -3.97 -1.38
N LEU A 177 -9.91 -4.58 -2.51
CA LEU A 177 -9.22 -5.76 -3.03
C LEU A 177 -7.75 -5.50 -3.38
N GLU A 178 -7.46 -4.34 -4.00
CA GLU A 178 -6.08 -3.96 -4.30
C GLU A 178 -5.28 -3.64 -3.04
N GLY A 179 -5.91 -3.05 -2.01
CA GLY A 179 -5.29 -2.86 -0.69
C GLY A 179 -4.94 -4.19 -0.05
N LEU A 180 -5.88 -5.13 0.02
CA LEU A 180 -5.67 -6.46 0.58
C LEU A 180 -4.58 -7.25 -0.17
N SER A 181 -4.46 -7.07 -1.49
CA SER A 181 -3.41 -7.73 -2.28
C SER A 181 -1.99 -7.23 -1.95
N GLY A 182 -1.86 -6.07 -1.35
CA GLY A 182 -0.58 -5.48 -0.91
C GLY A 182 -0.20 -5.83 0.53
N VAL A 183 -1.10 -6.44 1.29
CA VAL A 183 -0.85 -6.92 2.65
C VAL A 183 -0.35 -8.35 2.57
N VAL A 184 0.94 -8.55 2.80
CA VAL A 184 1.63 -9.86 2.76
C VAL A 184 2.25 -10.12 4.11
#